data_05ff93eba880c5532bd12b95d7718d6c
#
_entry.id   05ff93eba880c5532bd12b95d7718d6c
#
_cell.length_a   1.000
_cell.length_b   1.000
_cell.length_c   1.000
_cell.angle_alpha   90.00
_cell.angle_beta   90.00
_cell.angle_gamma   90.00
#
_symmetry.space_group_name_H-M   'P 1'
#
loop_
_entity.id
_entity.type
_entity.pdbx_description
1 polymer ?
#
loop_
_entity_poly.entity_id
_entity_poly.type
_entity_poly.pdbx_seq_one_letter_code
_entity_poly.pdbx_strand_id
1 'polypeptide(L)'
;MIEIRHLDKTYRTANGEIPALRDINLTIEDGEIFGIIGLSGAGKSTLVRCINLLERPTAGEVVLDGQDLTQLGRKELLKVRQSIGMIFQGFNLLEQRNVLRNVCFPLEIAGWKKDDAVARARQLLAVVGLADREKAYPSQLSGGQKQRVAIARALATRPKYLLCDEATSALDPNTTQSILDLLREINRTMGVTIIVITHEMRVIDQICDRVAVIDQSQIAETGRVSDVFANPKSQIARELIMPGADKIPERIGGKLIRIVFDGEESSKPVISSIVMECQVPVNIMFADTRDISGTAYGHMIIQLPEDERQAAKVVAWL
;
A
#
# COMPACT_ATOMS: atom_id res chain seq x y z
N MET A 1 14.78 -10.29 -1.01
CA MET A 1 13.51 -10.78 -1.60
C MET A 1 12.69 -11.49 -0.53
N ILE A 2 11.39 -11.27 -0.50
CA ILE A 2 10.42 -11.99 0.36
C ILE A 2 9.57 -12.89 -0.51
N GLU A 3 9.49 -14.16 -0.18
CA GLU A 3 8.61 -15.12 -0.83
C GLU A 3 7.64 -15.72 0.20
N ILE A 4 6.38 -15.74 -0.15
CA ILE A 4 5.32 -16.37 0.64
C ILE A 4 4.78 -17.51 -0.21
N ARG A 5 4.79 -18.72 0.35
CA ARG A 5 4.45 -19.94 -0.38
C ARG A 5 3.36 -20.71 0.36
N HIS A 6 2.20 -20.87 -0.28
CA HIS A 6 1.04 -21.62 0.23
C HIS A 6 0.68 -21.28 1.67
N LEU A 7 0.73 -19.98 2.03
CA LEU A 7 0.57 -19.54 3.40
C LEU A 7 -0.90 -19.52 3.82
N ASP A 8 -1.21 -20.29 4.86
CA ASP A 8 -2.50 -20.31 5.53
C ASP A 8 -2.42 -19.75 6.94
N LYS A 9 -3.45 -19.03 7.36
CA LYS A 9 -3.63 -18.64 8.75
C LYS A 9 -5.08 -18.80 9.16
N THR A 10 -5.32 -19.67 10.12
CA THR A 10 -6.62 -19.87 10.75
C THR A 10 -6.52 -19.56 12.25
N TYR A 11 -7.42 -18.72 12.74
CA TYR A 11 -7.55 -18.43 14.17
C TYR A 11 -8.58 -19.39 14.78
N ARG A 12 -8.23 -19.99 15.92
CA ARG A 12 -9.16 -20.81 16.71
C ARG A 12 -9.78 -19.92 17.79
N THR A 13 -11.09 -19.81 17.75
CA THR A 13 -11.87 -19.03 18.72
C THR A 13 -12.85 -19.95 19.45
N ALA A 14 -13.45 -19.46 20.54
CA ALA A 14 -14.51 -20.20 21.24
C ALA A 14 -15.72 -20.52 20.34
N ASN A 15 -15.93 -19.73 19.29
CA ASN A 15 -17.06 -19.86 18.35
C ASN A 15 -16.71 -20.63 17.06
N GLY A 16 -15.53 -21.24 16.97
CA GLY A 16 -15.06 -21.98 15.79
C GLY A 16 -13.77 -21.44 15.18
N GLU A 17 -13.43 -21.97 14.02
CA GLU A 17 -12.25 -21.59 13.27
C GLU A 17 -12.57 -20.46 12.27
N ILE A 18 -11.71 -19.44 12.25
CA ILE A 18 -11.81 -18.28 11.35
C ILE A 18 -10.58 -18.29 10.44
N PRO A 19 -10.73 -18.66 9.16
CA PRO A 19 -9.62 -18.55 8.20
C PRO A 19 -9.39 -17.08 7.85
N ALA A 20 -8.21 -16.58 8.21
CA ALA A 20 -7.80 -15.21 7.93
C ALA A 20 -6.94 -15.09 6.67
N LEU A 21 -6.22 -16.15 6.28
CA LEU A 21 -5.44 -16.26 5.05
C LEU A 21 -5.60 -17.68 4.51
N ARG A 22 -5.72 -17.81 3.19
CA ARG A 22 -5.87 -19.08 2.48
C ARG A 22 -4.98 -19.09 1.25
N ASP A 23 -4.05 -20.04 1.18
CA ASP A 23 -3.17 -20.29 0.05
C ASP A 23 -2.52 -19.01 -0.54
N ILE A 24 -1.99 -18.17 0.33
CA ILE A 24 -1.31 -16.95 -0.11
C ILE A 24 0.01 -17.31 -0.76
N ASN A 25 0.16 -16.91 -2.03
CA ASN A 25 1.39 -17.02 -2.79
C ASN A 25 1.77 -15.62 -3.29
N LEU A 26 2.96 -15.13 -2.89
CA LEU A 26 3.39 -13.76 -3.18
C LEU A 26 4.91 -13.65 -3.19
N THR A 27 5.45 -12.90 -4.15
CA THR A 27 6.87 -12.54 -4.20
C THR A 27 7.03 -11.03 -4.21
N ILE A 28 7.88 -10.53 -3.31
CA ILE A 28 8.23 -9.11 -3.17
C ILE A 28 9.73 -8.98 -3.44
N GLU A 29 10.07 -8.19 -4.46
CA GLU A 29 11.45 -8.02 -4.90
C GLU A 29 12.21 -7.06 -3.99
N ASP A 30 13.55 -7.15 -4.02
CA ASP A 30 14.39 -6.24 -3.24
C ASP A 30 14.36 -4.82 -3.84
N GLY A 31 14.21 -3.83 -2.96
CA GLY A 31 14.24 -2.42 -3.32
C GLY A 31 12.94 -1.85 -3.88
N GLU A 32 11.90 -2.68 -4.12
CA GLU A 32 10.59 -2.17 -4.56
C GLU A 32 9.75 -1.61 -3.39
N ILE A 33 8.79 -0.76 -3.72
CA ILE A 33 7.68 -0.41 -2.84
C ILE A 33 6.48 -1.23 -3.26
N PHE A 34 6.12 -2.22 -2.44
CA PHE A 34 5.04 -3.16 -2.73
C PHE A 34 3.78 -2.83 -1.92
N GLY A 35 2.65 -2.71 -2.61
CA GLY A 35 1.35 -2.44 -2.01
C GLY A 35 0.55 -3.71 -1.71
N ILE A 36 -0.15 -3.76 -0.58
CA ILE A 36 -1.17 -4.76 -0.27
C ILE A 36 -2.46 -4.02 0.03
N ILE A 37 -3.45 -4.17 -0.85
CA ILE A 37 -4.73 -3.48 -0.74
C ILE A 37 -5.90 -4.47 -0.65
N GLY A 38 -6.98 -4.05 -0.03
CA GLY A 38 -8.22 -4.82 0.10
C GLY A 38 -9.16 -4.20 1.12
N LEU A 39 -10.39 -4.66 1.19
CA LEU A 39 -11.38 -4.18 2.14
C LEU A 39 -10.99 -4.49 3.59
N SER A 40 -11.68 -3.84 4.54
CA SER A 40 -11.49 -4.13 5.96
C SER A 40 -11.83 -5.60 6.24
N GLY A 41 -11.00 -6.29 7.02
CA GLY A 41 -11.19 -7.70 7.33
C GLY A 41 -10.70 -8.70 6.27
N ALA A 42 -10.19 -8.26 5.13
CA ALA A 42 -9.71 -9.16 4.05
C ALA A 42 -8.46 -9.99 4.41
N GLY A 43 -7.79 -9.71 5.55
CA GLY A 43 -6.59 -10.45 5.98
C GLY A 43 -5.27 -9.69 5.89
N LYS A 44 -5.26 -8.43 5.43
CA LYS A 44 -4.05 -7.61 5.21
C LYS A 44 -3.11 -7.55 6.42
N SER A 45 -3.59 -7.10 7.56
CA SER A 45 -2.77 -6.98 8.78
C SER A 45 -2.32 -8.36 9.31
N THR A 46 -3.12 -9.42 9.08
CA THR A 46 -2.71 -10.79 9.40
C THR A 46 -1.54 -11.21 8.52
N LEU A 47 -1.59 -10.91 7.21
CA LEU A 47 -0.51 -11.23 6.27
C LEU A 47 0.81 -10.58 6.69
N VAL A 48 0.80 -9.27 7.02
CA VAL A 48 2.00 -8.58 7.50
C VAL A 48 2.54 -9.16 8.81
N ARG A 49 1.67 -9.49 9.74
CA ARG A 49 2.10 -10.15 10.98
C ARG A 49 2.65 -11.55 10.74
N CYS A 50 2.22 -12.24 9.69
CA CYS A 50 2.83 -13.50 9.27
C CYS A 50 4.19 -13.27 8.59
N ILE A 51 4.37 -12.21 7.78
CA ILE A 51 5.65 -11.91 7.13
C ILE A 51 6.79 -11.74 8.14
N ASN A 52 6.54 -11.09 9.27
CA ASN A 52 7.57 -10.94 10.33
C ASN A 52 7.41 -11.96 11.47
N LEU A 53 6.57 -12.99 11.28
CA LEU A 53 6.22 -14.04 12.25
C LEU A 53 5.75 -13.52 13.62
N LEU A 54 5.19 -12.31 13.70
CA LEU A 54 4.43 -11.89 14.90
C LEU A 54 3.23 -12.82 15.11
N GLU A 55 2.64 -13.27 14.00
CA GLU A 55 1.68 -14.37 13.94
C GLU A 55 2.32 -15.53 13.17
N ARG A 56 2.39 -16.72 13.78
CA ARG A 56 2.83 -17.90 13.04
C ARG A 56 1.73 -18.37 12.10
N PRO A 57 2.03 -18.65 10.82
CA PRO A 57 1.09 -19.27 9.90
C PRO A 57 0.65 -20.65 10.42
N THR A 58 -0.52 -21.11 9.98
CA THR A 58 -1.03 -22.45 10.27
C THR A 58 -0.42 -23.49 9.34
N ALA A 59 -0.12 -23.07 8.08
CA ALA A 59 0.59 -23.85 7.08
C ALA A 59 1.34 -22.90 6.12
N GLY A 60 2.20 -23.47 5.28
CA GLY A 60 2.99 -22.73 4.31
C GLY A 60 4.26 -22.12 4.89
N GLU A 61 4.96 -21.33 4.06
CA GLU A 61 6.30 -20.82 4.33
C GLU A 61 6.38 -19.30 4.14
N VAL A 62 7.25 -18.67 4.92
CA VAL A 62 7.69 -17.30 4.72
C VAL A 62 9.20 -17.31 4.57
N VAL A 63 9.67 -17.09 3.34
CA VAL A 63 11.09 -17.12 3.00
C VAL A 63 11.61 -15.70 2.85
N LEU A 64 12.65 -15.35 3.60
CA LEU A 64 13.33 -14.06 3.57
C LEU A 64 14.78 -14.29 3.13
N ASP A 65 15.18 -13.73 2.00
CA ASP A 65 16.52 -13.90 1.43
C ASP A 65 16.96 -15.38 1.35
N GLY A 66 16.05 -16.26 0.96
CA GLY A 66 16.30 -17.71 0.86
C GLY A 66 16.21 -18.49 2.17
N GLN A 67 15.94 -17.84 3.31
CA GLN A 67 15.78 -18.47 4.60
C GLN A 67 14.31 -18.57 5.00
N ASP A 68 13.80 -19.78 5.20
CA ASP A 68 12.44 -20.00 5.73
C ASP A 68 12.36 -19.62 7.21
N LEU A 69 11.62 -18.54 7.48
CA LEU A 69 11.43 -18.01 8.84
C LEU A 69 10.58 -18.92 9.72
N THR A 70 9.72 -19.76 9.12
CA THR A 70 8.80 -20.64 9.86
C THR A 70 9.54 -21.75 10.60
N GLN A 71 10.73 -22.11 10.11
CA GLN A 71 11.60 -23.14 10.69
C GLN A 71 12.54 -22.61 11.78
N LEU A 72 12.63 -21.27 11.93
CA LEU A 72 13.58 -20.68 12.85
C LEU A 72 13.19 -20.82 14.32
N GLY A 73 14.19 -21.06 15.15
CA GLY A 73 14.10 -20.97 16.59
C GLY A 73 13.97 -19.51 17.06
N ARG A 74 13.50 -19.33 18.31
CA ARG A 74 13.25 -17.99 18.88
C ARG A 74 14.44 -17.03 18.78
N LYS A 75 15.66 -17.53 19.05
CA LYS A 75 16.88 -16.68 19.03
C LYS A 75 17.25 -16.22 17.62
N GLU A 76 17.11 -17.10 16.64
CA GLU A 76 17.39 -16.81 15.23
C GLU A 76 16.36 -15.84 14.68
N LEU A 77 15.08 -16.07 14.96
CA LEU A 77 13.99 -15.18 14.56
C LEU A 77 14.17 -13.76 15.12
N LEU A 78 14.64 -13.61 16.37
CA LEU A 78 14.93 -12.29 16.94
C LEU A 78 16.06 -11.57 16.19
N LYS A 79 17.06 -12.29 15.67
CA LYS A 79 18.12 -11.71 14.83
C LYS A 79 17.56 -11.26 13.47
N VAL A 80 16.77 -12.11 12.82
CA VAL A 80 16.17 -11.79 11.53
C VAL A 80 15.23 -10.58 11.65
N ARG A 81 14.47 -10.47 12.73
CA ARG A 81 13.60 -9.30 12.97
C ARG A 81 14.33 -7.96 13.08
N GLN A 82 15.64 -7.96 13.32
CA GLN A 82 16.44 -6.72 13.26
C GLN A 82 16.58 -6.20 11.83
N SER A 83 16.46 -7.08 10.83
CA SER A 83 16.43 -6.69 9.40
C SER A 83 15.04 -6.28 8.89
N ILE A 84 14.01 -6.34 9.74
CA ILE A 84 12.64 -5.99 9.42
C ILE A 84 12.19 -4.86 10.33
N GLY A 85 12.00 -3.65 9.80
CA GLY A 85 11.34 -2.56 10.50
C GLY A 85 9.83 -2.68 10.38
N MET A 86 9.10 -2.23 11.40
CA MET A 86 7.64 -2.20 11.34
C MET A 86 7.08 -0.86 11.84
N ILE A 87 6.18 -0.29 11.06
CA ILE A 87 5.39 0.89 11.38
C ILE A 87 3.95 0.41 11.59
N PHE A 88 3.39 0.70 12.75
CA PHE A 88 2.03 0.29 13.13
C PHE A 88 1.04 1.41 12.92
N GLN A 89 -0.21 1.08 12.71
CA GLN A 89 -1.34 2.00 12.55
C GLN A 89 -1.44 3.05 13.67
N GLY A 90 -1.18 2.69 14.91
CA GLY A 90 -1.31 3.55 16.10
C GLY A 90 -0.01 4.22 16.54
N PHE A 91 1.02 4.38 15.68
CA PHE A 91 2.37 4.90 15.98
C PHE A 91 3.14 4.04 17.02
N ASN A 92 2.50 3.56 18.06
CA ASN A 92 3.02 2.74 19.16
C ASN A 92 4.31 3.30 19.79
N LEU A 93 4.34 4.63 19.98
CA LEU A 93 5.45 5.28 20.65
C LEU A 93 5.41 5.00 22.16
N LEU A 94 6.59 4.93 22.76
CA LEU A 94 6.73 4.80 24.20
C LEU A 94 6.48 6.16 24.84
N GLU A 95 5.30 6.37 25.43
CA GLU A 95 4.85 7.65 25.97
C GLU A 95 5.76 8.19 27.09
N GLN A 96 6.41 7.31 27.84
CA GLN A 96 7.34 7.67 28.93
C GLN A 96 8.78 7.94 28.45
N ARG A 97 9.03 7.85 27.14
CA ARG A 97 10.34 8.13 26.53
C ARG A 97 10.21 9.32 25.58
N ASN A 98 11.21 10.20 25.58
CA ASN A 98 11.29 11.27 24.61
C ASN A 98 11.58 10.71 23.20
N VAL A 99 11.52 11.56 22.19
CA VAL A 99 11.72 11.24 20.77
C VAL A 99 13.05 10.50 20.54
N LEU A 100 14.17 11.04 21.04
CA LEU A 100 15.47 10.41 20.88
C LEU A 100 15.49 9.00 21.46
N ARG A 101 14.97 8.81 22.67
CA ARG A 101 14.94 7.51 23.33
C ARG A 101 13.96 6.52 22.70
N ASN A 102 12.89 7.00 22.05
CA ASN A 102 12.03 6.18 21.22
C ASN A 102 12.80 5.58 20.03
N VAL A 103 13.62 6.39 19.35
CA VAL A 103 14.42 5.92 18.20
C VAL A 103 15.60 5.05 18.67
N CYS A 104 16.20 5.33 19.82
CA CYS A 104 17.26 4.49 20.39
C CYS A 104 16.77 3.10 20.84
N PHE A 105 15.49 2.94 21.14
CA PHE A 105 14.97 1.72 21.79
C PHE A 105 15.27 0.41 21.03
N PRO A 106 15.07 0.29 19.71
CA PRO A 106 15.45 -0.90 18.96
C PRO A 106 16.95 -1.19 19.01
N LEU A 107 17.78 -0.15 19.04
CA LEU A 107 19.23 -0.26 19.10
C LEU A 107 19.69 -0.75 20.50
N GLU A 108 19.03 -0.28 21.57
CA GLU A 108 19.23 -0.77 22.93
C GLU A 108 18.96 -2.28 23.02
N ILE A 109 17.83 -2.74 22.42
CA ILE A 109 17.47 -4.17 22.36
C ILE A 109 18.49 -4.97 21.52
N ALA A 110 18.99 -4.38 20.43
CA ALA A 110 20.01 -4.99 19.57
C ALA A 110 21.42 -4.99 20.19
N GLY A 111 21.58 -4.43 21.39
CA GLY A 111 22.86 -4.44 22.13
C GLY A 111 23.88 -3.41 21.63
N TRP A 112 23.46 -2.34 20.95
CA TRP A 112 24.37 -1.28 20.51
C TRP A 112 24.95 -0.50 21.72
N LYS A 113 26.15 -0.01 21.56
CA LYS A 113 26.72 0.93 22.55
C LYS A 113 25.89 2.21 22.57
N LYS A 114 25.72 2.78 23.76
CA LYS A 114 24.85 3.95 23.98
C LYS A 114 25.18 5.13 23.06
N ASP A 115 26.47 5.42 22.91
CA ASP A 115 26.90 6.58 22.09
C ASP A 115 26.64 6.34 20.60
N ASP A 116 26.86 5.13 20.11
CA ASP A 116 26.55 4.73 18.73
C ASP A 116 25.03 4.77 18.48
N ALA A 117 24.22 4.30 19.43
CA ALA A 117 22.77 4.34 19.34
C ALA A 117 22.25 5.78 19.30
N VAL A 118 22.79 6.68 20.14
CA VAL A 118 22.43 8.10 20.15
C VAL A 118 22.83 8.78 18.84
N ALA A 119 24.06 8.55 18.35
CA ALA A 119 24.53 9.10 17.08
C ALA A 119 23.63 8.66 15.92
N ARG A 120 23.29 7.35 15.83
CA ARG A 120 22.38 6.81 14.82
C ARG A 120 20.99 7.39 14.92
N ALA A 121 20.43 7.50 16.11
CA ALA A 121 19.10 8.06 16.33
C ALA A 121 19.04 9.53 15.88
N ARG A 122 20.05 10.35 16.15
CA ARG A 122 20.12 11.75 15.69
C ARG A 122 20.19 11.85 14.17
N GLN A 123 20.98 10.97 13.53
CA GLN A 123 21.01 10.91 12.06
C GLN A 123 19.61 10.65 11.48
N LEU A 124 18.87 9.68 12.06
CA LEU A 124 17.53 9.35 11.59
C LEU A 124 16.52 10.46 11.90
N LEU A 125 16.64 11.14 13.03
CA LEU A 125 15.81 12.31 13.33
C LEU A 125 16.03 13.46 12.34
N ALA A 126 17.25 13.63 11.86
CA ALA A 126 17.53 14.59 10.78
C ALA A 126 16.88 14.15 9.47
N VAL A 127 16.97 12.86 9.09
CA VAL A 127 16.32 12.32 7.88
C VAL A 127 14.83 12.56 7.89
N VAL A 128 14.16 12.36 9.04
CA VAL A 128 12.70 12.56 9.13
C VAL A 128 12.30 14.02 9.45
N GLY A 129 13.26 14.96 9.50
CA GLY A 129 13.01 16.38 9.72
C GLY A 129 12.60 16.74 11.15
N LEU A 130 13.11 16.02 12.16
CA LEU A 130 12.77 16.21 13.59
C LEU A 130 14.03 16.38 14.47
N ALA A 131 15.13 16.89 13.94
CA ALA A 131 16.38 17.07 14.69
C ALA A 131 16.21 18.03 15.89
N ASP A 132 15.34 19.04 15.78
CA ASP A 132 15.01 20.03 16.83
C ASP A 132 14.07 19.46 17.92
N ARG A 133 13.50 18.28 17.72
CA ARG A 133 12.49 17.65 18.59
C ARG A 133 13.02 16.50 19.44
N GLU A 134 14.34 16.26 19.50
CA GLU A 134 14.93 15.09 20.19
C GLU A 134 14.50 14.95 21.66
N LYS A 135 14.24 16.05 22.35
CA LYS A 135 13.86 16.08 23.76
C LYS A 135 12.34 16.04 24.00
N ALA A 136 11.52 16.26 22.97
CA ALA A 136 10.07 16.27 23.10
C ALA A 136 9.53 14.86 23.44
N TYR A 137 8.38 14.81 24.09
CA TYR A 137 7.65 13.58 24.38
C TYR A 137 6.52 13.36 23.36
N PRO A 138 6.04 12.13 23.15
CA PRO A 138 4.97 11.84 22.19
C PRO A 138 3.71 12.71 22.39
N SER A 139 3.35 13.01 23.62
CA SER A 139 2.20 13.88 23.94
C SER A 139 2.34 15.33 23.42
N GLN A 140 3.56 15.76 23.09
CA GLN A 140 3.87 17.11 22.60
C GLN A 140 3.98 17.17 21.07
N LEU A 141 3.70 16.06 20.36
CA LEU A 141 3.85 15.92 18.92
C LEU A 141 2.51 15.87 18.20
N SER A 142 2.45 16.44 17.00
CA SER A 142 1.33 16.22 16.09
C SER A 142 1.31 14.77 15.58
N GLY A 143 0.20 14.31 14.98
CA GLY A 143 0.08 12.98 14.38
C GLY A 143 1.18 12.70 13.36
N GLY A 144 1.43 13.63 12.44
CA GLY A 144 2.49 13.50 11.45
C GLY A 144 3.89 13.46 12.06
N GLN A 145 4.16 14.22 13.13
CA GLN A 145 5.42 14.15 13.86
C GLN A 145 5.59 12.81 14.57
N LYS A 146 4.54 12.28 15.19
CA LYS A 146 4.55 10.93 15.79
C LYS A 146 4.87 9.87 14.75
N GLN A 147 4.27 9.98 13.55
CA GLN A 147 4.54 9.06 12.44
C GLN A 147 6.00 9.13 11.98
N ARG A 148 6.56 10.33 11.84
CA ARG A 148 7.97 10.51 11.49
C ARG A 148 8.91 9.90 12.55
N VAL A 149 8.59 9.98 13.84
CA VAL A 149 9.32 9.31 14.92
C VAL A 149 9.19 7.79 14.79
N ALA A 150 8.01 7.26 14.47
CA ALA A 150 7.78 5.82 14.27
C ALA A 150 8.60 5.30 13.07
N ILE A 151 8.68 6.07 11.97
CA ILE A 151 9.52 5.76 10.81
C ILE A 151 11.01 5.74 11.23
N ALA A 152 11.50 6.78 11.88
CA ALA A 152 12.89 6.84 12.36
C ALA A 152 13.24 5.65 13.27
N ARG A 153 12.34 5.28 14.18
CA ARG A 153 12.48 4.12 15.05
C ARG A 153 12.53 2.81 14.27
N ALA A 154 11.67 2.64 13.27
CA ALA A 154 11.64 1.44 12.44
C ALA A 154 12.93 1.28 11.60
N LEU A 155 13.57 2.38 11.21
CA LEU A 155 14.84 2.41 10.45
C LEU A 155 16.10 2.29 11.32
N ALA A 156 15.96 2.28 12.65
CA ALA A 156 17.09 2.39 13.58
C ALA A 156 18.12 1.27 13.36
N THR A 157 17.69 0.02 13.28
CA THR A 157 18.53 -1.17 13.12
C THR A 157 19.09 -1.38 11.71
N ARG A 158 18.90 -0.43 10.78
CA ARG A 158 19.23 -0.55 9.36
C ARG A 158 18.52 -1.75 8.71
N PRO A 159 17.19 -1.80 8.78
CA PRO A 159 16.44 -2.91 8.21
C PRO A 159 16.56 -2.93 6.68
N LYS A 160 16.51 -4.14 6.10
CA LYS A 160 16.39 -4.33 4.66
C LYS A 160 14.93 -4.18 4.21
N TYR A 161 13.99 -4.50 5.10
CA TYR A 161 12.54 -4.49 4.83
C TYR A 161 11.83 -3.58 5.83
N LEU A 162 10.86 -2.81 5.34
CA LEU A 162 10.01 -1.94 6.15
C LEU A 162 8.54 -2.27 5.90
N LEU A 163 7.87 -2.79 6.93
CA LEU A 163 6.45 -3.12 6.88
C LEU A 163 5.64 -1.93 7.42
N CYS A 164 4.71 -1.41 6.63
CA CYS A 164 3.86 -0.27 6.97
C CYS A 164 2.40 -0.74 7.07
N ASP A 165 1.91 -1.00 8.29
CA ASP A 165 0.53 -1.43 8.55
C ASP A 165 -0.35 -0.18 8.75
N GLU A 166 -1.09 0.21 7.72
CA GLU A 166 -1.98 1.38 7.68
C GLU A 166 -1.33 2.68 8.21
N ALA A 167 -0.08 2.92 7.83
CA ALA A 167 0.79 3.96 8.38
C ALA A 167 0.26 5.40 8.18
N THR A 168 -0.77 5.62 7.38
CA THR A 168 -1.33 6.94 7.05
C THR A 168 -2.79 7.11 7.43
N SER A 169 -3.48 6.05 7.88
CA SER A 169 -4.93 6.04 8.10
C SER A 169 -5.44 7.03 9.16
N ALA A 170 -4.57 7.49 10.08
CA ALA A 170 -4.90 8.45 11.14
C ALA A 170 -4.43 9.88 10.84
N LEU A 171 -4.03 10.19 9.59
CA LEU A 171 -3.43 11.46 9.19
C LEU A 171 -4.35 12.21 8.22
N ASP A 172 -4.24 13.52 8.22
CA ASP A 172 -4.88 14.36 7.19
C ASP A 172 -4.21 14.18 5.81
N PRO A 173 -4.87 14.54 4.70
CA PRO A 173 -4.34 14.31 3.36
C PRO A 173 -2.98 14.95 3.08
N ASN A 174 -2.72 16.17 3.57
CA ASN A 174 -1.44 16.85 3.35
C ASN A 174 -0.30 16.18 4.11
N THR A 175 -0.57 15.79 5.35
CA THR A 175 0.37 15.03 6.17
C THR A 175 0.63 13.65 5.56
N THR A 176 -0.42 12.97 5.08
CA THR A 176 -0.30 11.70 4.35
C THR A 176 0.68 11.83 3.18
N GLN A 177 0.48 12.82 2.30
CA GLN A 177 1.37 13.07 1.17
C GLN A 177 2.83 13.22 1.62
N SER A 178 3.07 14.05 2.64
CA SER A 178 4.40 14.28 3.19
C SER A 178 5.06 13.02 3.77
N ILE A 179 4.29 12.09 4.31
CA ILE A 179 4.79 10.79 4.79
C ILE A 179 5.10 9.85 3.62
N LEU A 180 4.25 9.83 2.59
CA LEU A 180 4.47 9.02 1.38
C LEU A 180 5.73 9.48 0.63
N ASP A 181 5.94 10.79 0.49
CA ASP A 181 7.15 11.36 -0.11
C ASP A 181 8.40 10.98 0.69
N LEU A 182 8.33 11.03 2.03
CA LEU A 182 9.41 10.58 2.91
C LEU A 182 9.71 9.09 2.73
N LEU A 183 8.70 8.22 2.64
CA LEU A 183 8.90 6.78 2.43
C LEU A 183 9.54 6.51 1.06
N ARG A 184 9.13 7.22 0.01
CA ARG A 184 9.74 7.12 -1.32
C ARG A 184 11.21 7.57 -1.30
N GLU A 185 11.52 8.65 -0.58
CA GLU A 185 12.90 9.12 -0.42
C GLU A 185 13.76 8.10 0.33
N ILE A 186 13.25 7.51 1.41
CA ILE A 186 13.91 6.44 2.16
C ILE A 186 14.18 5.22 1.27
N ASN A 187 13.19 4.77 0.51
CA ASN A 187 13.38 3.66 -0.45
C ASN A 187 14.51 3.99 -1.43
N ARG A 188 14.46 5.16 -2.08
CA ARG A 188 15.42 5.57 -3.09
C ARG A 188 16.85 5.75 -2.54
N THR A 189 16.99 6.34 -1.33
CA THR A 189 18.30 6.70 -0.77
C THR A 189 18.95 5.61 0.06
N MET A 190 18.13 4.77 0.70
CA MET A 190 18.61 3.70 1.59
C MET A 190 18.46 2.30 0.98
N GLY A 191 17.78 2.14 -0.17
CA GLY A 191 17.54 0.85 -0.82
C GLY A 191 16.65 -0.11 -0.02
N VAL A 192 15.84 0.42 0.89
CA VAL A 192 14.95 -0.39 1.75
C VAL A 192 13.74 -0.82 0.95
N THR A 193 13.45 -2.12 0.94
CA THR A 193 12.18 -2.65 0.40
C THR A 193 11.03 -2.27 1.33
N ILE A 194 9.98 -1.65 0.80
CA ILE A 194 8.86 -1.16 1.61
C ILE A 194 7.59 -1.92 1.25
N ILE A 195 6.90 -2.46 2.25
CA ILE A 195 5.60 -3.11 2.08
C ILE A 195 4.54 -2.21 2.72
N VAL A 196 3.64 -1.67 1.91
CA VAL A 196 2.59 -0.75 2.35
C VAL A 196 1.25 -1.47 2.37
N ILE A 197 0.61 -1.49 3.52
CA ILE A 197 -0.74 -2.01 3.68
C ILE A 197 -1.70 -0.86 3.86
N THR A 198 -2.75 -0.86 3.07
CA THR A 198 -3.78 0.17 3.11
C THR A 198 -5.10 -0.36 2.54
N HIS A 199 -6.17 0.35 2.81
CA HIS A 199 -7.45 0.21 2.10
C HIS A 199 -7.68 1.37 1.13
N GLU A 200 -6.73 2.32 1.02
CA GLU A 200 -6.82 3.50 0.18
C GLU A 200 -6.02 3.31 -1.11
N MET A 201 -6.71 3.22 -2.25
CA MET A 201 -6.05 3.08 -3.55
C MET A 201 -5.12 4.26 -3.86
N ARG A 202 -5.46 5.49 -3.40
CA ARG A 202 -4.61 6.69 -3.58
C ARG A 202 -3.20 6.52 -3.02
N VAL A 203 -3.03 5.80 -1.91
CA VAL A 203 -1.71 5.53 -1.33
C VAL A 203 -0.92 4.61 -2.24
N ILE A 204 -1.57 3.59 -2.79
CA ILE A 204 -0.95 2.64 -3.74
C ILE A 204 -0.48 3.37 -5.01
N ASP A 205 -1.38 4.15 -5.61
CA ASP A 205 -1.10 4.89 -6.87
C ASP A 205 0.10 5.83 -6.72
N GLN A 206 0.26 6.41 -5.54
CA GLN A 206 1.29 7.43 -5.30
C GLN A 206 2.68 6.85 -5.15
N ILE A 207 2.87 5.73 -4.47
CA ILE A 207 4.23 5.30 -4.12
C ILE A 207 4.58 3.87 -4.50
N CYS A 208 3.61 3.00 -4.79
CA CYS A 208 3.90 1.59 -5.01
C CYS A 208 4.25 1.30 -6.47
N ASP A 209 5.21 0.37 -6.67
CA ASP A 209 5.59 -0.14 -7.98
C ASP A 209 4.65 -1.26 -8.41
N ARG A 210 4.38 -2.18 -7.47
CA ARG A 210 3.49 -3.34 -7.65
C ARG A 210 2.48 -3.42 -6.52
N VAL A 211 1.39 -4.11 -6.76
CA VAL A 211 0.30 -4.28 -5.80
C VAL A 211 -0.23 -5.71 -5.81
N ALA A 212 -0.60 -6.20 -4.64
CA ALA A 212 -1.47 -7.37 -4.46
C ALA A 212 -2.81 -6.91 -3.89
N VAL A 213 -3.87 -7.32 -4.55
CA VAL A 213 -5.26 -7.11 -4.10
C VAL A 213 -5.67 -8.36 -3.33
N ILE A 214 -6.00 -8.19 -2.05
CA ILE A 214 -6.46 -9.28 -1.20
C ILE A 214 -7.97 -9.18 -0.99
N ASP A 215 -8.67 -10.28 -1.23
CA ASP A 215 -10.09 -10.41 -0.99
C ASP A 215 -10.40 -11.79 -0.40
N GLN A 216 -11.37 -11.85 0.51
CA GLN A 216 -11.82 -13.10 1.15
C GLN A 216 -10.68 -14.03 1.57
N SER A 217 -9.63 -13.43 2.16
CA SER A 217 -8.44 -14.15 2.66
C SER A 217 -7.52 -14.73 1.59
N GLN A 218 -7.65 -14.35 0.32
CA GLN A 218 -6.85 -14.81 -0.82
C GLN A 218 -6.30 -13.63 -1.63
N ILE A 219 -5.23 -13.87 -2.41
CA ILE A 219 -4.78 -12.90 -3.41
C ILE A 219 -5.70 -13.01 -4.63
N ALA A 220 -6.51 -11.98 -4.85
CA ALA A 220 -7.43 -11.92 -5.99
C ALA A 220 -6.70 -11.48 -7.28
N GLU A 221 -5.69 -10.62 -7.13
CA GLU A 221 -4.94 -10.08 -8.25
C GLU A 221 -3.58 -9.54 -7.79
N THR A 222 -2.55 -9.63 -8.63
CA THR A 222 -1.25 -9.00 -8.42
C THR A 222 -0.65 -8.53 -9.73
N GLY A 223 0.07 -7.41 -9.70
CA GLY A 223 0.71 -6.84 -10.89
C GLY A 223 1.36 -5.49 -10.62
N ARG A 224 1.86 -4.84 -11.67
CA ARG A 224 2.26 -3.44 -11.59
C ARG A 224 1.04 -2.57 -11.30
N VAL A 225 1.22 -1.50 -10.54
CA VAL A 225 0.10 -0.61 -10.19
C VAL A 225 -0.58 -0.06 -11.44
N SER A 226 0.19 0.37 -12.46
CA SER A 226 -0.33 0.83 -13.75
C SER A 226 -1.21 -0.20 -14.44
N ASP A 227 -0.77 -1.48 -14.48
CA ASP A 227 -1.48 -2.54 -15.19
C ASP A 227 -2.79 -2.91 -14.49
N VAL A 228 -2.73 -3.04 -13.15
CA VAL A 228 -3.91 -3.34 -12.32
C VAL A 228 -4.90 -2.19 -12.36
N PHE A 229 -4.42 -0.93 -12.39
CA PHE A 229 -5.27 0.23 -12.53
C PHE A 229 -5.93 0.28 -13.91
N ALA A 230 -5.15 0.17 -15.00
CA ALA A 230 -5.68 0.27 -16.36
C ALA A 230 -6.66 -0.87 -16.69
N ASN A 231 -6.34 -2.10 -16.27
CA ASN A 231 -7.15 -3.28 -16.61
C ASN A 231 -7.37 -4.21 -15.39
N PRO A 232 -8.17 -3.79 -14.39
CA PRO A 232 -8.48 -4.61 -13.22
C PRO A 232 -9.23 -5.88 -13.63
N LYS A 233 -8.69 -7.04 -13.29
CA LYS A 233 -9.23 -8.36 -13.66
C LYS A 233 -10.25 -8.84 -12.63
N SER A 234 -9.91 -8.69 -11.35
CA SER A 234 -10.79 -9.12 -10.25
C SER A 234 -11.93 -8.12 -10.00
N GLN A 235 -13.06 -8.61 -9.50
CA GLN A 235 -14.18 -7.73 -9.14
C GLN A 235 -13.78 -6.74 -8.07
N ILE A 236 -13.10 -7.19 -7.03
CA ILE A 236 -12.66 -6.32 -5.93
C ILE A 236 -11.67 -5.23 -6.41
N ALA A 237 -10.77 -5.53 -7.38
CA ALA A 237 -9.91 -4.50 -7.95
C ALA A 237 -10.72 -3.42 -8.67
N ARG A 238 -11.76 -3.81 -9.42
CA ARG A 238 -12.69 -2.86 -10.07
C ARG A 238 -13.39 -1.97 -9.06
N GLU A 239 -13.90 -2.54 -7.97
CA GLU A 239 -14.57 -1.79 -6.89
C GLU A 239 -13.63 -0.79 -6.20
N LEU A 240 -12.36 -1.17 -5.96
CA LEU A 240 -11.36 -0.31 -5.34
C LEU A 240 -10.86 0.81 -6.26
N ILE A 241 -10.73 0.51 -7.55
CA ILE A 241 -10.21 1.46 -8.55
C ILE A 241 -11.30 2.42 -9.01
N MET A 242 -12.50 1.91 -9.22
CA MET A 242 -13.66 2.68 -9.74
C MET A 242 -14.82 2.65 -8.73
N PRO A 243 -14.67 3.26 -7.54
CA PRO A 243 -15.70 3.20 -6.51
C PRO A 243 -16.98 3.88 -7.01
N GLY A 244 -18.06 3.10 -7.08
CA GLY A 244 -19.37 3.59 -7.54
C GLY A 244 -19.64 3.41 -9.04
N ALA A 245 -18.71 2.94 -9.84
CA ALA A 245 -18.97 2.60 -11.24
C ALA A 245 -20.05 1.51 -11.36
N ASP A 246 -20.06 0.55 -10.43
CA ASP A 246 -21.09 -0.52 -10.37
C ASP A 246 -22.48 0.00 -9.91
N LYS A 247 -22.55 1.23 -9.40
CA LYS A 247 -23.82 1.87 -8.95
C LYS A 247 -24.51 2.66 -10.05
N ILE A 248 -23.97 2.66 -11.27
CA ILE A 248 -24.65 3.27 -12.42
C ILE A 248 -25.93 2.47 -12.64
N PRO A 249 -27.14 3.08 -12.53
CA PRO A 249 -28.39 2.33 -12.59
C PRO A 249 -28.56 1.65 -13.94
N GLU A 250 -28.87 0.35 -13.95
CA GLU A 250 -29.22 -0.39 -15.19
C GLU A 250 -30.41 0.19 -15.94
N ARG A 251 -31.23 1.02 -15.27
CA ARG A 251 -32.40 1.70 -15.85
C ARG A 251 -32.06 2.94 -16.68
N ILE A 252 -30.79 3.36 -16.74
CA ILE A 252 -30.34 4.41 -17.63
C ILE A 252 -30.30 3.78 -19.03
N GLY A 253 -31.27 4.10 -19.91
CA GLY A 253 -31.31 3.60 -21.29
C GLY A 253 -29.99 3.85 -22.04
N GLY A 254 -29.66 3.00 -23.02
CA GLY A 254 -28.46 3.09 -23.82
C GLY A 254 -27.30 2.18 -23.30
N LYS A 255 -26.33 1.94 -24.17
CA LYS A 255 -25.15 1.14 -23.87
C LYS A 255 -24.10 1.99 -23.17
N LEU A 256 -23.42 1.42 -22.17
CA LEU A 256 -22.28 2.04 -21.50
C LEU A 256 -20.96 1.56 -22.13
N ILE A 257 -20.03 2.46 -22.34
CA ILE A 257 -18.66 2.14 -22.77
C ILE A 257 -17.69 2.68 -21.73
N ARG A 258 -16.73 1.86 -21.34
CA ARG A 258 -15.59 2.28 -20.54
C ARG A 258 -14.44 2.63 -21.47
N ILE A 259 -13.92 3.84 -21.31
CA ILE A 259 -12.71 4.34 -21.97
C ILE A 259 -11.62 4.34 -20.91
N VAL A 260 -10.46 3.78 -21.24
CA VAL A 260 -9.26 3.78 -20.39
C VAL A 260 -8.24 4.69 -21.05
N PHE A 261 -7.70 5.62 -20.28
CA PHE A 261 -6.62 6.49 -20.69
C PHE A 261 -5.34 6.00 -20.03
N ASP A 262 -4.35 5.64 -20.82
CA ASP A 262 -3.04 5.21 -20.37
C ASP A 262 -1.96 6.19 -20.87
N GLY A 263 -1.31 6.85 -19.94
CA GLY A 263 -0.14 7.66 -20.19
C GLY A 263 -0.31 8.73 -21.29
N GLU A 264 0.26 8.49 -22.46
CA GLU A 264 0.30 9.47 -23.56
C GLU A 264 -1.09 9.83 -24.08
N GLU A 265 -2.06 8.95 -23.99
CA GLU A 265 -3.41 9.17 -24.47
C GLU A 265 -4.28 10.01 -23.51
N SER A 266 -3.84 10.18 -22.27
CA SER A 266 -4.58 10.96 -21.27
C SER A 266 -4.75 12.45 -21.62
N SER A 267 -3.92 12.99 -22.51
CA SER A 267 -3.99 14.38 -23.00
C SER A 267 -4.93 14.58 -24.19
N LYS A 268 -5.44 13.51 -24.79
CA LYS A 268 -6.34 13.59 -25.95
C LYS A 268 -7.75 14.04 -25.52
N PRO A 269 -8.34 15.02 -26.19
CA PRO A 269 -9.69 15.52 -25.86
C PRO A 269 -10.78 14.60 -26.41
N VAL A 270 -10.83 13.33 -25.96
CA VAL A 270 -11.68 12.26 -26.51
C VAL A 270 -13.14 12.66 -26.58
N ILE A 271 -13.72 13.24 -25.54
CA ILE A 271 -15.13 13.62 -25.51
C ILE A 271 -15.45 14.73 -26.53
N SER A 272 -14.60 15.75 -26.60
CA SER A 272 -14.79 16.83 -27.59
C SER A 272 -14.66 16.31 -29.03
N SER A 273 -13.69 15.40 -29.26
CA SER A 273 -13.49 14.79 -30.57
C SER A 273 -14.71 13.92 -31.00
N ILE A 274 -15.24 13.11 -30.08
CA ILE A 274 -16.49 12.35 -30.32
C ILE A 274 -17.63 13.30 -30.73
N VAL A 275 -17.83 14.37 -29.96
CA VAL A 275 -18.94 15.32 -30.26
C VAL A 275 -18.72 16.05 -31.58
N MET A 276 -17.49 16.46 -31.89
CA MET A 276 -17.20 17.23 -33.11
C MET A 276 -17.17 16.36 -34.37
N GLU A 277 -16.55 15.17 -34.30
CA GLU A 277 -16.35 14.32 -35.48
C GLU A 277 -17.55 13.39 -35.73
N CYS A 278 -18.08 12.80 -34.65
CA CYS A 278 -19.28 11.96 -34.77
C CYS A 278 -20.58 12.76 -34.81
N GLN A 279 -20.56 14.02 -34.35
CA GLN A 279 -21.77 14.86 -34.18
C GLN A 279 -22.84 14.20 -33.30
N VAL A 280 -22.38 13.48 -32.27
CA VAL A 280 -23.22 12.70 -31.35
C VAL A 280 -22.95 13.16 -29.93
N PRO A 281 -23.95 13.66 -29.20
CA PRO A 281 -23.79 13.97 -27.79
C PRO A 281 -23.66 12.67 -26.97
N VAL A 282 -22.79 12.69 -25.95
CA VAL A 282 -22.62 11.59 -25.01
C VAL A 282 -22.70 12.11 -23.58
N ASN A 283 -23.22 11.30 -22.68
CA ASN A 283 -23.23 11.60 -21.25
C ASN A 283 -22.02 10.93 -20.56
N ILE A 284 -21.33 11.68 -19.69
CA ILE A 284 -20.30 11.13 -18.82
C ILE A 284 -20.98 10.62 -17.56
N MET A 285 -20.92 9.31 -17.33
CA MET A 285 -21.51 8.65 -16.16
C MET A 285 -20.55 8.49 -15.01
N PHE A 286 -19.25 8.37 -15.33
CA PHE A 286 -18.16 8.28 -14.38
C PHE A 286 -16.88 8.81 -15.04
N ALA A 287 -16.04 9.52 -14.27
CA ALA A 287 -14.71 9.89 -14.71
C ALA A 287 -13.80 9.98 -13.47
N ASP A 288 -12.65 9.32 -13.54
CA ASP A 288 -11.59 9.40 -12.53
C ASP A 288 -10.24 9.44 -13.25
N THR A 289 -9.34 10.31 -12.79
CA THR A 289 -7.99 10.43 -13.33
C THR A 289 -7.00 10.47 -12.19
N ARG A 290 -5.92 9.71 -12.31
CA ARG A 290 -4.87 9.57 -11.29
C ARG A 290 -3.49 9.72 -11.89
N ASP A 291 -2.57 10.25 -11.10
CA ASP A 291 -1.15 10.23 -11.40
C ASP A 291 -0.55 8.97 -10.80
N ILE A 292 0.01 8.11 -11.65
CA ILE A 292 0.74 6.91 -11.25
C ILE A 292 2.16 7.07 -11.74
N SER A 293 3.10 7.29 -10.82
CA SER A 293 4.52 7.47 -11.13
C SER A 293 4.82 8.60 -12.13
N GLY A 294 4.10 9.72 -12.06
CA GLY A 294 4.27 10.88 -12.96
C GLY A 294 3.57 10.75 -14.29
N THR A 295 2.73 9.73 -14.46
CA THR A 295 1.97 9.47 -15.69
C THR A 295 0.48 9.48 -15.36
N ALA A 296 -0.31 10.21 -16.14
CA ALA A 296 -1.75 10.29 -15.93
C ALA A 296 -2.45 9.03 -16.50
N TYR A 297 -3.22 8.38 -15.66
CA TYR A 297 -4.12 7.29 -16.02
C TYR A 297 -5.55 7.69 -15.71
N GLY A 298 -6.53 7.22 -16.50
CA GLY A 298 -7.92 7.57 -16.26
C GLY A 298 -8.90 6.50 -16.70
N HIS A 299 -10.04 6.51 -16.03
CA HIS A 299 -11.21 5.75 -16.43
C HIS A 299 -12.36 6.71 -16.66
N MET A 300 -13.05 6.54 -17.80
CA MET A 300 -14.28 7.25 -18.10
C MET A 300 -15.34 6.25 -18.54
N ILE A 301 -16.53 6.35 -18.01
CA ILE A 301 -17.69 5.61 -18.48
C ILE A 301 -18.63 6.60 -19.13
N ILE A 302 -18.89 6.40 -20.41
CA ILE A 302 -19.85 7.21 -21.18
C ILE A 302 -21.09 6.38 -21.51
N GLN A 303 -22.22 7.06 -21.55
CA GLN A 303 -23.48 6.51 -22.05
C GLN A 303 -23.60 6.84 -23.54
N LEU A 304 -23.79 5.80 -24.36
CA LEU A 304 -24.09 5.96 -25.77
C LEU A 304 -25.56 6.35 -25.98
N PRO A 305 -25.86 7.02 -27.10
CA PRO A 305 -27.26 7.28 -27.51
C PRO A 305 -28.06 5.98 -27.63
N GLU A 306 -29.39 6.10 -27.46
CA GLU A 306 -30.31 4.97 -27.70
C GLU A 306 -30.42 4.61 -29.20
N ASP A 307 -30.17 5.58 -30.10
CA ASP A 307 -30.11 5.31 -31.53
C ASP A 307 -28.89 4.45 -31.87
N GLU A 308 -29.16 3.24 -32.36
CA GLU A 308 -28.12 2.26 -32.67
C GLU A 308 -27.11 2.73 -33.74
N ARG A 309 -27.53 3.56 -34.70
CA ARG A 309 -26.65 4.09 -35.75
C ARG A 309 -25.69 5.12 -35.18
N GLN A 310 -26.17 5.99 -34.30
CA GLN A 310 -25.33 6.97 -33.60
C GLN A 310 -24.37 6.26 -32.63
N ALA A 311 -24.87 5.28 -31.88
CA ALA A 311 -24.04 4.48 -31.00
C ALA A 311 -22.91 3.74 -31.76
N ALA A 312 -23.24 3.08 -32.87
CA ALA A 312 -22.26 2.41 -33.74
C ALA A 312 -21.21 3.37 -34.31
N LYS A 313 -21.58 4.62 -34.62
CA LYS A 313 -20.65 5.64 -35.11
C LYS A 313 -19.60 6.02 -34.04
N VAL A 314 -20.03 6.17 -32.78
CA VAL A 314 -19.13 6.46 -31.65
C VAL A 314 -18.20 5.27 -31.37
N VAL A 315 -18.74 4.05 -31.39
CA VAL A 315 -17.94 2.82 -31.19
C VAL A 315 -16.89 2.63 -32.27
N ALA A 316 -17.21 2.92 -33.51
CA ALA A 316 -16.27 2.81 -34.62
C ALA A 316 -15.20 3.90 -34.61
N TRP A 317 -15.44 5.01 -33.96
CA TRP A 317 -14.50 6.12 -33.81
C TRP A 317 -13.51 5.84 -32.64
N LEU A 318 -13.97 5.25 -31.52
CA LEU A 318 -13.17 4.85 -30.38
C LEU A 318 -12.20 3.70 -30.72
#